data_6c9c0b6550c60565839031461c6ee9c0
#
_entry.id   6c9c0b6550c60565839031461c6ee9c0
#
_cell.length_a   1.000
_cell.length_b   1.000
_cell.length_c   1.000
_cell.angle_alpha   90.00
_cell.angle_beta   90.00
_cell.angle_gamma   90.00
#
_symmetry.space_group_name_H-M   'P 1'
#
loop_
_entity.id
_entity.type
_entity.pdbx_description
1 polymer ?
#
loop_
_entity_poly.entity_id
_entity_poly.type
_entity_poly.pdbx_seq_one_letter_code
_entity_poly.pdbx_strand_id
1 'polypeptide(L)'
;GTETAPLTEATKENVQNLTPGRKKSKACPLIDYLPADSGEAVISYIRSYVTTHQSAMLQALPYFVLKEMPLRLPLLNGVEYATAMARQFPDVSELLSEHSLRQAVGKLAGTETQLLDKDGKKQICRYIESDANQRILEQLRNDISKII
;
A
#
# COMPACT_ATOMS: atom_id res chain seq x y z
N GLY A 1 -10.32 -38.45 2.00
CA GLY A 1 -10.08 -38.82 2.29
C GLY A 1 -9.98 -38.60 2.46
N THR A 2 -9.90 -38.52 2.25
CA THR A 2 -9.70 -38.87 2.60
C THR A 2 -9.50 -38.48 2.76
N GLU A 3 -9.60 -38.14 2.59
CA GLU A 3 -9.39 -38.32 2.87
C GLU A 3 -9.34 -37.71 2.99
N THR A 4 -9.66 -37.63 2.93
CA THR A 4 -9.56 -37.54 3.14
C THR A 4 -9.62 -36.79 3.27
N ALA A 5 -10.02 -36.53 3.16
CA ALA A 5 -9.94 -36.31 3.39
C ALA A 5 -9.92 -35.64 3.38
N PRO A 6 -10.06 -35.49 3.35
CA PRO A 6 -9.96 -35.20 3.44
C PRO A 6 -9.81 -34.42 3.30
N LEU A 7 -10.19 -34.09 3.18
CA LEU A 7 -9.91 -33.75 3.11
C LEU A 7 -9.99 -32.92 3.22
N THR A 8 -10.26 -32.78 3.15
CA THR A 8 -10.12 -32.48 3.29
C THR A 8 -10.18 -31.70 3.30
N GLU A 9 -10.57 -31.54 3.09
CA GLU A 9 -10.41 -31.30 3.12
C GLU A 9 -10.35 -30.47 3.00
N ALA A 10 -10.70 -30.41 2.83
CA ALA A 10 -10.37 -30.12 2.76
C ALA A 10 -10.33 -29.42 2.53
N THR A 11 -10.56 -29.39 2.48
CA THR A 11 -10.18 -29.23 2.40
C THR A 11 -10.14 -28.52 2.20
N LYS A 12 -10.52 -28.44 2.05
CA LYS A 12 -10.23 -28.23 1.91
C LYS A 12 -10.12 -27.34 1.84
N GLU A 13 -10.30 -27.36 1.56
CA GLU A 13 -9.86 -26.93 1.50
C GLU A 13 -9.60 -26.23 1.23
N ASN A 14 -9.86 -26.33 1.04
CA ASN A 14 -9.19 -26.02 0.74
C ASN A 14 -8.79 -25.48 0.32
N VAL A 15 -8.92 -25.60 -0.02
CA VAL A 15 -8.12 -25.44 -0.41
C VAL A 15 -7.85 -24.85 -0.89
N GLN A 16 -7.94 -24.80 -1.04
CA GLN A 16 -7.39 -24.48 -1.36
C GLN A 16 -6.99 -23.92 -1.70
N ASN A 17 -7.11 -24.02 -1.88
CA ASN A 17 -6.34 -23.69 -2.22
C ASN A 17 -5.74 -23.35 -2.43
N LEU A 18 -5.98 -23.42 -2.64
CA LEU A 18 -5.10 -23.25 -2.82
C LEU A 18 -4.38 -22.86 -3.48
N THR A 19 -4.45 -22.24 -3.59
CA THR A 19 -3.71 -21.93 -4.18
C THR A 19 -2.66 -21.86 -3.83
N PRO A 20 -2.31 -22.08 -4.20
CA PRO A 20 -1.16 -22.16 -3.67
C PRO A 20 -0.40 -21.06 -3.50
N GLY A 21 0.35 -21.15 -3.30
CA GLY A 21 1.16 -20.18 -3.16
C GLY A 21 0.70 -18.97 -2.60
N ARG A 22 -0.25 -18.91 -2.66
CA ARG A 22 -0.65 -17.85 -2.27
C ARG A 22 -0.98 -17.88 -1.03
N LYS A 23 -0.36 -17.69 -0.32
CA LYS A 23 -0.58 -17.55 0.86
C LYS A 23 -1.29 -16.44 0.99
N LYS A 24 -2.20 -16.42 1.57
CA LYS A 24 -2.95 -15.45 1.78
C LYS A 24 -2.24 -14.53 2.43
N SER A 25 -2.26 -13.51 1.98
CA SER A 25 -1.60 -12.45 2.61
C SER A 25 -1.93 -12.41 4.06
N LYS A 26 -0.93 -12.28 4.85
CA LYS A 26 -1.10 -12.14 6.24
C LYS A 26 -1.16 -10.68 6.61
N ALA A 27 -1.48 -9.82 5.67
CA ALA A 27 -1.51 -8.40 5.93
C ALA A 27 -2.46 -8.08 7.07
N CYS A 28 -1.98 -7.32 8.02
CA CYS A 28 -2.73 -6.87 9.16
C CYS A 28 -3.22 -5.45 8.91
N PRO A 29 -4.08 -4.89 9.77
CA PRO A 29 -4.35 -3.46 9.69
C PRO A 29 -3.04 -2.68 9.79
N LEU A 30 -3.00 -1.52 9.18
CA LEU A 30 -1.77 -0.75 9.08
C LEU A 30 -1.13 -0.50 10.45
N ILE A 31 -1.93 -0.29 11.47
CA ILE A 31 -1.39 0.00 12.80
C ILE A 31 -0.47 -1.09 13.31
N ASP A 32 -0.69 -2.33 12.89
CA ASP A 32 0.14 -3.45 13.36
C ASP A 32 1.56 -3.39 12.81
N TYR A 33 1.77 -2.62 11.76
CA TYR A 33 3.11 -2.45 11.18
C TYR A 33 3.88 -1.32 11.87
N LEU A 34 3.19 -0.47 12.62
CA LEU A 34 3.79 0.76 13.15
C LEU A 34 4.34 0.56 14.56
N PRO A 35 5.29 1.39 14.97
CA PRO A 35 5.80 1.31 16.34
C PRO A 35 4.68 1.51 17.36
N ALA A 36 4.76 0.80 18.47
CA ALA A 36 3.67 0.78 19.44
C ALA A 36 3.35 2.16 20.01
N ASP A 37 4.39 2.94 20.30
CA ASP A 37 4.17 4.23 20.97
C ASP A 37 3.76 5.36 20.04
N SER A 38 3.99 5.22 18.73
CA SER A 38 3.65 6.29 17.78
C SER A 38 2.60 5.85 16.76
N GLY A 39 2.17 4.58 16.81
CA GLY A 39 1.30 4.04 15.78
C GLY A 39 0.00 4.80 15.61
N GLU A 40 -0.67 5.13 16.71
CA GLU A 40 -1.95 5.81 16.60
C GLU A 40 -1.83 7.20 16.03
N ALA A 41 -0.74 7.89 16.35
CA ALA A 41 -0.52 9.22 15.79
C ALA A 41 -0.28 9.14 14.28
N VAL A 42 0.47 8.12 13.85
CA VAL A 42 0.68 7.91 12.40
C VAL A 42 -0.64 7.57 11.72
N ILE A 43 -1.46 6.72 12.35
CA ILE A 43 -2.76 6.37 11.78
C ILE A 43 -3.65 7.60 11.62
N SER A 44 -3.68 8.46 12.63
CA SER A 44 -4.46 9.71 12.54
C SER A 44 -3.96 10.59 11.40
N TYR A 45 -2.65 10.67 11.26
CA TYR A 45 -2.05 11.46 10.20
C TYR A 45 -2.43 10.90 8.82
N ILE A 46 -2.31 9.58 8.65
CA ILE A 46 -2.64 8.93 7.38
C ILE A 46 -4.13 9.08 7.07
N ARG A 47 -5.00 8.94 8.08
CA ARG A 47 -6.43 9.12 7.88
C ARG A 47 -6.73 10.52 7.32
N SER A 48 -6.15 11.54 7.92
CA SER A 48 -6.33 12.91 7.43
C SER A 48 -5.79 13.07 6.02
N TYR A 49 -4.64 12.46 5.74
CA TYR A 49 -4.04 12.55 4.42
C TYR A 49 -4.97 11.95 3.36
N VAL A 50 -5.53 10.77 3.63
CA VAL A 50 -6.39 10.09 2.65
C VAL A 50 -7.65 10.87 2.38
N THR A 51 -8.23 11.48 3.41
CA THR A 51 -9.47 12.25 3.23
C THR A 51 -9.26 13.49 2.39
N THR A 52 -8.04 14.02 2.36
CA THR A 52 -7.74 15.23 1.60
C THR A 52 -7.00 14.96 0.29
N HIS A 53 -6.63 13.71 0.02
CA HIS A 53 -5.92 13.34 -1.21
C HIS A 53 -6.67 12.20 -1.86
N GLN A 54 -7.67 12.53 -2.65
CA GLN A 54 -8.64 11.54 -3.14
C GLN A 54 -8.30 11.00 -4.52
N SER A 55 -7.10 10.50 -4.68
CA SER A 55 -6.72 9.79 -5.90
C SER A 55 -5.85 8.59 -5.52
N ALA A 56 -5.89 7.55 -6.35
CA ALA A 56 -5.15 6.35 -6.05
C ALA A 56 -3.65 6.62 -5.99
N MET A 57 -3.13 7.42 -6.90
CA MET A 57 -1.70 7.74 -6.91
C MET A 57 -1.29 8.46 -5.64
N LEU A 58 -2.08 9.47 -5.24
CA LEU A 58 -1.76 10.21 -4.02
C LEU A 58 -1.87 9.33 -2.78
N GLN A 59 -2.89 8.47 -2.75
CA GLN A 59 -3.07 7.58 -1.60
C GLN A 59 -2.03 6.46 -1.55
N ALA A 60 -1.35 6.19 -2.65
CA ALA A 60 -0.29 5.19 -2.68
C ALA A 60 1.07 5.74 -2.24
N LEU A 61 1.25 7.04 -2.28
CA LEU A 61 2.54 7.64 -1.94
C LEU A 61 3.02 7.33 -0.52
N PRO A 62 2.16 7.27 0.50
CA PRO A 62 2.64 6.95 1.85
C PRO A 62 3.37 5.63 1.95
N TYR A 63 3.06 4.68 1.07
CA TYR A 63 3.77 3.40 1.07
C TYR A 63 5.29 3.60 0.94
N PHE A 64 5.69 4.49 0.04
CA PHE A 64 7.12 4.70 -0.23
C PHE A 64 7.85 5.38 0.92
N VAL A 65 7.13 6.12 1.73
CA VAL A 65 7.70 6.73 2.92
C VAL A 65 7.70 5.75 4.08
N LEU A 66 6.57 5.06 4.28
CA LEU A 66 6.44 4.13 5.42
C LEU A 66 7.46 3.00 5.36
N LYS A 67 7.71 2.46 4.17
CA LYS A 67 8.64 1.33 4.08
C LYS A 67 10.07 1.71 4.44
N GLU A 68 10.38 3.00 4.49
CA GLU A 68 11.69 3.48 4.90
C GLU A 68 11.78 3.78 6.39
N MET A 69 10.67 3.69 7.10
CA MET A 69 10.63 4.02 8.53
C MET A 69 10.91 2.79 9.37
N PRO A 70 11.28 2.99 10.66
CA PRO A 70 11.53 1.86 11.55
C PRO A 70 10.23 1.19 11.99
N LEU A 71 9.69 0.37 11.13
CA LEU A 71 8.42 -0.30 11.36
C LEU A 71 8.58 -1.53 12.24
N ARG A 72 7.52 -1.89 12.94
CA ARG A 72 7.50 -3.11 13.74
C ARG A 72 7.50 -4.35 12.87
N LEU A 73 6.78 -4.29 11.76
CA LEU A 73 6.74 -5.36 10.76
C LEU A 73 7.12 -4.75 9.42
N PRO A 74 7.85 -5.46 8.58
CA PRO A 74 8.22 -4.91 7.27
C PRO A 74 7.01 -4.82 6.35
N LEU A 75 6.93 -3.71 5.63
CA LEU A 75 5.90 -3.51 4.63
C LEU A 75 6.53 -3.86 3.29
N LEU A 76 6.28 -5.07 2.85
CA LEU A 76 7.09 -5.69 1.80
C LEU A 76 6.75 -5.26 0.38
N ASN A 77 5.48 -4.95 0.11
CA ASN A 77 5.08 -4.62 -1.25
C ASN A 77 3.76 -3.86 -1.25
N GLY A 78 3.36 -3.43 -2.44
CA GLY A 78 2.13 -2.65 -2.59
C GLY A 78 0.86 -3.43 -2.33
N VAL A 79 0.89 -4.73 -2.55
CA VAL A 79 -0.28 -5.56 -2.25
C VAL A 79 -0.54 -5.55 -0.75
N GLU A 80 0.52 -5.73 0.03
CA GLU A 80 0.42 -5.72 1.47
C GLU A 80 -0.04 -4.37 1.98
N TYR A 81 0.52 -3.29 1.42
CA TYR A 81 0.12 -1.94 1.78
C TYR A 81 -1.37 -1.71 1.51
N ALA A 82 -1.84 -2.09 0.33
CA ALA A 82 -3.24 -1.88 -0.03
C ALA A 82 -4.19 -2.62 0.91
N THR A 83 -3.86 -3.85 1.24
CA THR A 83 -4.67 -4.63 2.17
C THR A 83 -4.63 -4.03 3.56
N ALA A 84 -3.45 -3.62 4.02
CA ALA A 84 -3.32 -3.01 5.35
C ALA A 84 -4.14 -1.73 5.46
N MET A 85 -4.14 -0.92 4.42
CA MET A 85 -4.94 0.31 4.39
C MET A 85 -6.43 -0.01 4.44
N ALA A 86 -6.86 -0.97 3.64
CA ALA A 86 -8.28 -1.34 3.61
C ALA A 86 -8.75 -1.87 4.96
N ARG A 87 -7.92 -2.63 5.63
CA ARG A 87 -8.27 -3.18 6.93
C ARG A 87 -8.23 -2.14 8.04
N GLN A 88 -7.36 -1.15 7.91
CA GLN A 88 -7.24 -0.10 8.91
C GLN A 88 -8.36 0.93 8.81
N PHE A 89 -8.81 1.23 7.59
CA PHE A 89 -9.73 2.33 7.36
C PHE A 89 -11.01 1.90 6.63
N PRO A 90 -11.72 0.87 7.13
CA PRO A 90 -12.95 0.44 6.46
C PRO A 90 -14.05 1.50 6.53
N ASP A 91 -13.91 2.46 7.45
CA ASP A 91 -14.87 3.53 7.65
C ASP A 91 -14.56 4.81 6.89
N VAL A 92 -13.44 4.84 6.17
CA VAL A 92 -13.03 6.05 5.44
C VAL A 92 -13.49 5.94 4.00
N SER A 93 -14.55 6.65 3.67
CA SER A 93 -15.15 6.56 2.34
C SER A 93 -14.27 7.09 1.23
N GLU A 94 -13.34 7.99 1.56
CA GLU A 94 -12.43 8.57 0.58
C GLU A 94 -11.30 7.61 0.18
N LEU A 95 -11.10 6.55 0.93
CA LEU A 95 -10.06 5.58 0.60
C LEU A 95 -10.48 4.78 -0.62
N LEU A 96 -9.61 4.69 -1.60
CA LEU A 96 -9.91 3.95 -2.81
C LEU A 96 -9.71 2.45 -2.57
N SER A 97 -10.17 1.64 -3.53
CA SER A 97 -10.16 0.20 -3.37
C SER A 97 -8.75 -0.36 -3.32
N GLU A 98 -8.62 -1.56 -2.75
CA GLU A 98 -7.33 -2.25 -2.75
C GLU A 98 -6.77 -2.40 -4.15
N HIS A 99 -7.63 -2.73 -5.11
CA HIS A 99 -7.21 -2.90 -6.49
C HIS A 99 -6.61 -1.60 -7.04
N SER A 100 -7.28 -0.48 -6.80
CA SER A 100 -6.80 0.81 -7.27
C SER A 100 -5.48 1.19 -6.61
N LEU A 101 -5.36 0.93 -5.32
CA LEU A 101 -4.12 1.24 -4.60
C LEU A 101 -2.96 0.37 -5.07
N ARG A 102 -3.22 -0.93 -5.30
CA ARG A 102 -2.17 -1.82 -5.81
C ARG A 102 -1.68 -1.36 -7.17
N GLN A 103 -2.61 -0.99 -8.04
CA GLN A 103 -2.22 -0.52 -9.37
C GLN A 103 -1.42 0.77 -9.29
N ALA A 104 -1.81 1.66 -8.40
CA ALA A 104 -1.12 2.93 -8.24
C ALA A 104 0.30 2.73 -7.72
N VAL A 105 0.49 1.85 -6.73
CA VAL A 105 1.83 1.54 -6.25
C VAL A 105 2.67 0.97 -7.38
N GLY A 106 2.09 0.06 -8.17
CA GLY A 106 2.80 -0.52 -9.30
C GLY A 106 3.23 0.51 -10.31
N LYS A 107 2.35 1.47 -10.61
CA LYS A 107 2.69 2.54 -11.54
C LYS A 107 3.79 3.42 -11.00
N LEU A 108 3.71 3.78 -9.73
CA LEU A 108 4.69 4.66 -9.13
C LEU A 108 6.06 4.00 -9.01
N ALA A 109 6.08 2.75 -8.58
CA ALA A 109 7.32 2.02 -8.34
C ALA A 109 7.84 1.32 -9.58
N GLY A 110 7.00 1.22 -10.59
CA GLY A 110 7.30 0.39 -11.72
C GLY A 110 8.31 0.99 -12.66
N THR A 111 8.29 0.48 -13.86
CA THR A 111 9.23 0.88 -14.87
C THR A 111 8.97 2.31 -15.32
N GLU A 112 9.90 2.80 -16.09
CA GLU A 112 9.79 4.10 -16.70
C GLU A 112 8.56 4.18 -17.59
N THR A 113 7.94 5.32 -17.58
CA THR A 113 6.77 5.59 -18.38
C THR A 113 7.12 6.67 -19.39
N GLN A 114 6.68 6.49 -20.61
CA GLN A 114 6.87 7.54 -21.61
C GLN A 114 5.82 8.61 -21.40
N LEU A 115 6.28 9.81 -21.21
CA LEU A 115 5.40 10.97 -21.11
C LEU A 115 5.73 11.89 -22.27
N LEU A 116 4.73 12.61 -22.73
CA LEU A 116 4.96 13.62 -23.74
C LEU A 116 5.10 14.96 -23.04
N ASP A 117 6.16 15.69 -23.37
CA ASP A 117 6.29 17.02 -22.84
C ASP A 117 5.40 17.96 -23.68
N LYS A 118 5.42 19.25 -23.37
CA LYS A 118 4.56 20.17 -24.06
C LYS A 118 4.93 20.38 -25.53
N ASP A 119 6.12 19.98 -25.92
CA ASP A 119 6.55 20.03 -27.30
C ASP A 119 6.28 18.73 -28.02
N GLY A 120 5.62 17.79 -27.38
CA GLY A 120 5.33 16.50 -27.97
C GLY A 120 6.48 15.54 -27.96
N LYS A 121 7.58 15.86 -27.30
CA LYS A 121 8.70 14.97 -27.21
C LYS A 121 8.49 13.96 -26.12
N LYS A 122 8.94 12.74 -26.37
CA LYS A 122 8.81 11.67 -25.38
C LYS A 122 9.87 11.83 -24.32
N GLN A 123 9.45 11.79 -23.09
CA GLN A 123 10.35 11.74 -21.95
C GLN A 123 10.11 10.44 -21.22
N ILE A 124 11.17 9.82 -20.79
CA ILE A 124 11.07 8.56 -20.05
C ILE A 124 11.39 8.87 -18.61
N CYS A 125 10.39 8.69 -17.74
CA CYS A 125 10.56 8.93 -16.32
C CYS A 125 9.53 8.11 -15.57
N ARG A 126 9.80 7.89 -14.29
CA ARG A 126 8.83 7.20 -13.46
C ARG A 126 7.88 8.23 -12.87
N TYR A 127 6.64 7.82 -12.68
CA TYR A 127 5.65 8.73 -12.10
C TYR A 127 6.08 9.27 -10.74
N ILE A 128 6.77 8.43 -9.96
CA ILE A 128 7.21 8.87 -8.64
C ILE A 128 8.20 10.03 -8.72
N GLU A 129 8.85 10.21 -9.85
CA GLU A 129 9.86 11.26 -10.03
C GLU A 129 9.29 12.61 -10.42
N SER A 130 7.97 12.70 -10.61
CA SER A 130 7.39 14.00 -10.95
C SER A 130 7.56 14.97 -9.79
N ASP A 131 7.68 16.26 -10.12
CA ASP A 131 7.86 17.29 -9.10
C ASP A 131 6.75 17.30 -8.08
N ALA A 132 5.52 17.13 -8.54
CA ALA A 132 4.36 17.13 -7.65
C ALA A 132 4.43 15.97 -6.66
N ASN A 133 4.76 14.78 -7.14
CA ASN A 133 4.85 13.63 -6.28
C ASN A 133 6.04 13.73 -5.32
N GLN A 134 7.16 14.26 -5.78
CA GLN A 134 8.33 14.42 -4.91
C GLN A 134 8.06 15.40 -3.78
N ARG A 135 7.30 16.47 -4.05
CA ARG A 135 6.94 17.41 -3.00
C ARG A 135 6.08 16.76 -1.93
N ILE A 136 5.12 15.94 -2.36
CA ILE A 136 4.26 15.25 -1.41
C ILE A 136 5.04 14.22 -0.62
N LEU A 137 5.93 13.48 -1.28
CA LEU A 137 6.76 12.49 -0.59
C LEU A 137 7.63 13.16 0.47
N GLU A 138 8.20 14.31 0.15
CA GLU A 138 9.02 15.03 1.11
C GLU A 138 8.20 15.50 2.31
N GLN A 139 6.99 15.99 2.05
CA GLN A 139 6.09 16.41 3.11
C GLN A 139 5.72 15.22 4.00
N LEU A 140 5.37 14.10 3.38
CA LEU A 140 5.03 12.89 4.14
C LEU A 140 6.21 12.43 4.98
N ARG A 141 7.40 12.42 4.38
CA ARG A 141 8.60 11.96 5.10
C ARG A 141 8.88 12.84 6.30
N ASN A 142 8.78 14.16 6.11
CA ASN A 142 9.01 15.09 7.21
C ASN A 142 7.98 14.92 8.32
N ASP A 143 6.71 14.84 7.94
CA ASP A 143 5.64 14.75 8.94
C ASP A 143 5.69 13.43 9.71
N ILE A 144 5.86 12.33 9.00
CA ILE A 144 5.88 11.02 9.65
C ILE A 144 7.12 10.84 10.51
N SER A 145 8.26 11.36 10.03
CA SER A 145 9.50 11.29 10.81
C SER A 145 9.39 12.03 12.15
N LYS A 146 8.61 13.09 12.19
CA LYS A 146 8.40 13.82 13.44
C LYS A 146 7.53 13.04 14.41
N ILE A 147 6.64 12.20 13.89
CA ILE A 147 5.76 11.41 14.73
C ILE A 147 6.49 10.19 15.26
N ILE A 148 7.23 9.51 14.39
CA ILE A 148 7.99 8.34 14.78
C ILE A 148 9.30 8.76 15.39
#